data_cba777681a5c8b1804e8a6fbd7e982af
#
_entry.id   cba777681a5c8b1804e8a6fbd7e982af
#
_cell.length_a   1.000
_cell.length_b   1.000
_cell.length_c   1.000
_cell.angle_alpha   90.00
_cell.angle_beta   90.00
_cell.angle_gamma   90.00
#
_symmetry.space_group_name_H-M   'P 1'
#
loop_
_entity.id
_entity.type
_entity.pdbx_description
1 polymer ?
#
loop_
_entity_poly.entity_id
_entity_poly.type
_entity_poly.pdbx_seq_one_letter_code
_entity_poly.pdbx_strand_id
1 'polypeptide(L)'
;LVIGRSSRADLALADRAMSREHARFRRDETGWWVEDLGSHNGTRLNEVPLDGAQRVHDGDTISAGGSVLVAEIRGAGDASSGDSVIYRSARELLDAVAGSTDVSGIAGAGKKAAERLHMLNGVNQALASSISLEELLELILDRAFEHLRPQEAAIFLRDPSGTDVCAARRTTPGREAPPVHSKSLFHEVIDKGMAAHVVDSAADSRFAASRSLILSGLRSFLAAPLLDAQGALGLIVVGAALGVRSFKSEDLELLVSLASVAALRIRNVRLVAEAMERQRLEQEVRLARQIQVALLPATLPQLPGWELHGGTLPSRGVSGDFYKLLLRGDGASCALFVADVSGKGIAASLLTASLEALSALPLEGS
;
A
#
# COMPACT_ATOMS: atom_id res chain seq x y z
N LEU A 1 -22.34 6.69 35.05
CA LEU A 1 -22.68 5.48 34.33
C LEU A 1 -23.17 4.43 35.33
N VAL A 2 -24.38 3.92 35.15
CA VAL A 2 -24.94 2.83 35.97
C VAL A 2 -24.92 1.54 35.16
N ILE A 3 -24.42 0.46 35.78
CA ILE A 3 -24.45 -0.88 35.17
C ILE A 3 -25.51 -1.74 35.89
N GLY A 4 -26.18 -2.59 35.13
CA GLY A 4 -27.21 -3.49 35.70
C GLY A 4 -27.89 -4.34 34.63
N ARG A 5 -28.78 -5.25 35.03
CA ARG A 5 -29.52 -6.08 34.09
C ARG A 5 -30.79 -5.40 33.52
N SER A 6 -31.17 -4.22 34.00
CA SER A 6 -32.31 -3.48 33.50
C SER A 6 -31.96 -2.77 32.19
N SER A 7 -32.89 -2.74 31.23
CA SER A 7 -32.77 -1.92 30.02
C SER A 7 -32.74 -0.40 30.28
N ARG A 8 -32.98 0.01 31.55
CA ARG A 8 -32.89 1.41 32.02
C ARG A 8 -31.49 1.76 32.55
N ALA A 9 -30.60 0.76 32.79
CA ALA A 9 -29.22 1.03 33.16
C ALA A 9 -28.46 1.57 31.91
N ASP A 10 -27.49 2.47 32.14
CA ASP A 10 -26.68 3.03 31.08
C ASP A 10 -25.92 1.93 30.31
N LEU A 11 -25.48 0.88 31.01
CA LEU A 11 -24.94 -0.33 30.46
C LEU A 11 -25.75 -1.53 30.96
N ALA A 12 -26.63 -2.03 30.10
CA ALA A 12 -27.43 -3.20 30.36
C ALA A 12 -26.70 -4.49 30.03
N LEU A 13 -26.46 -5.35 31.02
CA LEU A 13 -25.80 -6.65 30.86
C LEU A 13 -26.84 -7.78 31.11
N ALA A 14 -26.87 -8.76 30.18
CA ALA A 14 -27.78 -9.90 30.26
C ALA A 14 -27.31 -10.95 31.28
N ASP A 15 -27.15 -10.55 32.53
CA ASP A 15 -26.68 -11.38 33.65
C ASP A 15 -27.76 -11.53 34.69
N ARG A 16 -28.19 -12.78 34.94
CA ARG A 16 -29.25 -13.08 35.91
C ARG A 16 -28.81 -12.85 37.37
N ALA A 17 -27.51 -12.91 37.65
CA ALA A 17 -26.94 -12.65 38.97
C ALA A 17 -26.74 -11.15 39.24
N MET A 18 -26.91 -10.29 38.23
CA MET A 18 -26.78 -8.85 38.34
C MET A 18 -28.12 -8.23 38.79
N SER A 19 -28.09 -7.26 39.67
CA SER A 19 -29.26 -6.46 40.07
C SER A 19 -29.70 -5.54 38.91
N ARG A 20 -30.97 -5.04 38.96
CA ARG A 20 -31.49 -4.14 37.92
C ARG A 20 -30.63 -2.89 37.71
N GLU A 21 -30.22 -2.28 38.82
CA GLU A 21 -29.14 -1.27 38.93
C GLU A 21 -28.18 -1.87 39.95
N HIS A 22 -26.95 -2.16 39.53
CA HIS A 22 -26.01 -2.96 40.32
C HIS A 22 -24.89 -2.12 40.89
N ALA A 23 -24.17 -1.41 40.04
CA ALA A 23 -23.06 -0.55 40.42
C ALA A 23 -23.07 0.76 39.62
N ARG A 24 -22.52 1.80 40.22
CA ARG A 24 -22.36 3.11 39.60
C ARG A 24 -20.90 3.46 39.41
N PHE A 25 -20.54 3.90 38.23
CA PHE A 25 -19.25 4.52 37.93
C PHE A 25 -19.42 6.03 37.86
N ARG A 26 -18.54 6.76 38.51
CA ARG A 26 -18.48 8.23 38.44
C ARG A 26 -17.06 8.68 38.21
N ARG A 27 -16.90 9.84 37.59
CA ARG A 27 -15.61 10.51 37.42
C ARG A 27 -15.65 11.86 38.13
N ASP A 28 -14.59 12.17 38.84
CA ASP A 28 -14.34 13.49 39.43
C ASP A 28 -12.93 13.97 39.08
N GLU A 29 -12.51 15.10 39.66
CA GLU A 29 -11.17 15.67 39.44
C GLU A 29 -10.02 14.75 39.87
N THR A 30 -10.29 13.78 40.73
CA THR A 30 -9.30 12.86 41.30
C THR A 30 -9.25 11.54 40.57
N GLY A 31 -10.22 11.25 39.68
CA GLY A 31 -10.22 10.03 38.85
C GLY A 31 -11.57 9.35 38.75
N TRP A 32 -11.55 8.06 38.44
CA TRP A 32 -12.73 7.21 38.33
C TRP A 32 -12.98 6.49 39.63
N TRP A 33 -14.28 6.33 39.94
CA TRP A 33 -14.78 5.68 41.15
C TRP A 33 -15.87 4.69 40.78
N VAL A 34 -15.94 3.59 41.52
CA VAL A 34 -17.04 2.62 41.47
C VAL A 34 -17.67 2.47 42.84
N GLU A 35 -19.00 2.40 42.90
CA GLU A 35 -19.77 2.13 44.09
C GLU A 35 -20.85 1.07 43.84
N ASP A 36 -21.13 0.23 44.79
CA ASP A 36 -22.25 -0.71 44.77
C ASP A 36 -23.56 0.01 45.13
N LEU A 37 -24.63 -0.22 44.36
CA LEU A 37 -25.92 0.42 44.56
C LEU A 37 -26.87 -0.43 45.46
N GLY A 38 -26.33 -1.18 46.39
CA GLY A 38 -27.11 -2.11 47.22
C GLY A 38 -27.51 -3.35 46.44
N SER A 39 -26.59 -3.85 45.62
CA SER A 39 -26.85 -5.03 44.81
C SER A 39 -27.00 -6.30 45.65
N HIS A 40 -27.75 -7.30 45.11
CA HIS A 40 -28.00 -8.55 45.82
C HIS A 40 -26.77 -9.40 46.07
N ASN A 41 -25.86 -9.42 45.08
CA ASN A 41 -24.64 -10.25 45.10
C ASN A 41 -23.37 -9.44 45.39
N GLY A 42 -23.51 -8.14 45.60
CA GLY A 42 -22.36 -7.24 45.81
C GLY A 42 -21.48 -7.01 44.58
N THR A 43 -20.71 -5.93 44.64
CA THR A 43 -19.68 -5.61 43.67
C THR A 43 -18.30 -5.79 44.29
N ARG A 44 -17.33 -6.27 43.51
CA ARG A 44 -15.93 -6.42 43.96
C ARG A 44 -14.99 -5.67 43.03
N LEU A 45 -14.00 -5.06 43.64
CA LEU A 45 -12.87 -4.45 42.91
C LEU A 45 -11.60 -5.28 43.18
N ASN A 46 -10.98 -5.87 42.17
CA ASN A 46 -9.81 -6.76 42.27
C ASN A 46 -10.06 -7.86 43.32
N GLU A 47 -11.22 -8.54 43.23
CA GLU A 47 -11.71 -9.59 44.15
C GLU A 47 -12.07 -9.12 45.56
N VAL A 48 -11.82 -7.87 45.94
CA VAL A 48 -12.17 -7.30 47.24
C VAL A 48 -13.59 -6.72 47.20
N PRO A 49 -14.53 -7.11 48.07
CA PRO A 49 -15.86 -6.53 48.13
C PRO A 49 -15.81 -5.02 48.36
N LEU A 50 -16.69 -4.28 47.67
CA LEU A 50 -16.83 -2.85 47.87
C LEU A 50 -17.59 -2.54 49.14
N ASP A 51 -16.99 -1.75 50.03
CA ASP A 51 -17.63 -1.17 51.20
C ASP A 51 -17.66 0.35 51.03
N GLY A 52 -18.50 0.79 50.08
CA GLY A 52 -18.63 2.17 49.63
C GLY A 52 -17.92 2.45 48.30
N ALA A 53 -17.78 3.74 47.94
CA ALA A 53 -17.15 4.14 46.71
C ALA A 53 -15.62 3.96 46.78
N GLN A 54 -15.07 3.23 45.83
CA GLN A 54 -13.60 3.00 45.71
C GLN A 54 -13.06 3.53 44.37
N ARG A 55 -11.84 4.00 44.43
CA ARG A 55 -11.15 4.51 43.25
C ARG A 55 -10.75 3.36 42.33
N VAL A 56 -11.01 3.53 41.05
CA VAL A 56 -10.67 2.57 39.98
C VAL A 56 -9.41 3.03 39.23
N HIS A 57 -8.47 2.14 39.05
CA HIS A 57 -7.25 2.37 38.28
C HIS A 57 -7.29 1.60 36.95
N ASP A 58 -6.40 1.97 36.05
CA ASP A 58 -6.25 1.27 34.79
C ASP A 58 -5.84 -0.18 35.00
N GLY A 59 -6.55 -1.11 34.33
CA GLY A 59 -6.36 -2.54 34.50
C GLY A 59 -7.11 -3.17 35.64
N ASP A 60 -7.82 -2.41 36.51
CA ASP A 60 -8.62 -2.96 37.61
C ASP A 60 -9.75 -3.85 37.10
N THR A 61 -10.02 -4.90 37.84
CA THR A 61 -11.10 -5.85 37.55
C THR A 61 -12.29 -5.63 38.47
N ILE A 62 -13.49 -5.38 37.90
CA ILE A 62 -14.72 -5.16 38.61
C ILE A 62 -15.65 -6.35 38.37
N SER A 63 -15.97 -7.11 39.45
CA SER A 63 -16.93 -8.21 39.40
C SER A 63 -18.30 -7.74 39.91
N ALA A 64 -19.34 -7.91 39.09
CA ALA A 64 -20.72 -7.54 39.41
C ALA A 64 -21.68 -8.65 38.94
N GLY A 65 -22.33 -9.33 39.89
CA GLY A 65 -23.08 -10.54 39.57
C GLY A 65 -22.18 -11.67 39.09
N GLY A 66 -22.45 -12.26 37.93
CA GLY A 66 -21.61 -13.23 37.24
C GLY A 66 -20.69 -12.60 36.19
N SER A 67 -20.76 -11.29 35.99
CA SER A 67 -20.00 -10.56 34.98
C SER A 67 -18.73 -9.97 35.58
N VAL A 68 -17.66 -10.00 34.79
CA VAL A 68 -16.36 -9.40 35.12
C VAL A 68 -16.04 -8.32 34.09
N LEU A 69 -15.78 -7.11 34.57
CA LEU A 69 -15.40 -5.95 33.76
C LEU A 69 -13.97 -5.60 34.07
N VAL A 70 -13.22 -5.17 33.05
CA VAL A 70 -11.87 -4.63 33.19
C VAL A 70 -11.92 -3.14 32.91
N ALA A 71 -11.37 -2.33 33.83
CA ALA A 71 -11.31 -0.89 33.68
C ALA A 71 -10.13 -0.53 32.77
N GLU A 72 -10.42 0.12 31.66
CA GLU A 72 -9.41 0.80 30.84
C GLU A 72 -9.55 2.31 31.03
N ILE A 73 -8.65 2.91 31.81
CA ILE A 73 -8.67 4.34 32.12
C ILE A 73 -7.64 5.05 31.24
N ARG A 74 -8.11 5.79 30.27
CA ARG A 74 -7.26 6.65 29.46
C ARG A 74 -6.98 7.95 30.21
N GLY A 75 -5.70 8.30 30.38
CA GLY A 75 -5.26 9.47 31.13
C GLY A 75 -5.74 10.77 30.48
N ALA A 76 -5.93 11.81 31.30
CA ALA A 76 -6.42 13.15 30.91
C ALA A 76 -5.47 13.94 29.98
N GLY A 77 -4.39 13.33 29.46
CA GLY A 77 -3.49 13.92 28.47
C GLY A 77 -3.91 13.69 27.03
N ASP A 78 -4.88 12.78 26.77
CA ASP A 78 -5.36 12.45 25.41
C ASP A 78 -6.84 12.78 25.19
N ALA A 79 -7.44 13.59 26.03
CA ALA A 79 -8.83 14.00 25.88
C ALA A 79 -8.95 15.31 25.09
N SER A 80 -8.59 15.28 23.80
CA SER A 80 -9.19 16.18 22.84
C SER A 80 -10.27 15.42 22.10
N SER A 81 -11.55 15.72 22.38
CA SER A 81 -12.77 15.33 21.64
C SER A 81 -12.92 13.84 21.38
N GLY A 82 -14.11 13.29 21.58
CA GLY A 82 -14.58 11.92 21.32
C GLY A 82 -14.30 11.35 19.93
N ASP A 83 -13.06 11.39 19.50
CA ASP A 83 -12.59 10.86 18.24
C ASP A 83 -12.32 9.36 18.39
N SER A 84 -13.21 8.54 17.86
CA SER A 84 -12.99 7.11 17.65
C SER A 84 -11.87 6.83 16.62
N VAL A 85 -11.23 7.89 16.10
CA VAL A 85 -10.16 7.84 15.11
C VAL A 85 -9.00 8.72 15.53
N ILE A 86 -7.82 8.13 15.62
CA ILE A 86 -6.57 8.80 15.93
C ILE A 86 -5.73 8.83 14.66
N TYR A 87 -5.40 10.04 14.18
CA TYR A 87 -4.44 10.24 13.10
C TYR A 87 -3.09 10.65 13.67
N ARG A 88 -1.99 10.04 13.18
CA ARG A 88 -0.62 10.37 13.56
C ARG A 88 0.23 10.48 12.31
N SER A 89 1.18 11.41 12.28
CA SER A 89 2.14 11.51 11.18
C SER A 89 2.93 10.20 11.05
N ALA A 90 2.86 9.57 9.89
CA ALA A 90 3.60 8.33 9.64
C ALA A 90 5.12 8.55 9.73
N ARG A 91 5.61 9.73 9.32
CA ARG A 91 7.04 10.11 9.43
C ARG A 91 7.47 10.25 10.89
N GLU A 92 6.70 10.96 11.72
CA GLU A 92 7.00 11.09 13.15
C GLU A 92 7.01 9.73 13.87
N LEU A 93 6.11 8.82 13.49
CA LEU A 93 6.10 7.45 14.01
C LEU A 93 7.37 6.68 13.60
N LEU A 94 7.83 6.82 12.36
CA LEU A 94 9.06 6.20 11.90
C LEU A 94 10.31 6.78 12.59
N ASP A 95 10.36 8.10 12.77
CA ASP A 95 11.46 8.77 13.45
C ASP A 95 11.53 8.40 14.94
N ALA A 96 10.38 8.31 15.61
CA ALA A 96 10.30 7.82 16.99
C ALA A 96 10.77 6.37 17.13
N VAL A 97 10.46 5.54 16.14
CA VAL A 97 10.93 4.15 16.06
C VAL A 97 12.43 4.07 15.84
N ALA A 98 12.99 4.90 14.96
CA ALA A 98 14.42 4.96 14.68
C ALA A 98 15.22 5.50 15.87
N GLY A 99 14.67 6.49 16.61
CA GLY A 99 15.29 7.09 17.79
C GLY A 99 15.27 6.19 19.05
N SER A 100 14.40 5.20 19.11
CA SER A 100 14.28 4.29 20.27
C SER A 100 15.31 3.15 20.30
N THR A 101 16.35 3.17 19.47
CA THR A 101 17.45 2.19 19.46
C THR A 101 18.48 2.40 20.57
N ASP A 102 18.26 3.34 21.49
CA ASP A 102 19.14 3.51 22.66
C ASP A 102 18.87 2.39 23.69
N VAL A 103 19.78 1.42 23.69
CA VAL A 103 19.71 0.14 24.43
C VAL A 103 20.14 0.37 25.89
N SER A 104 19.40 1.13 26.65
CA SER A 104 19.65 1.21 28.10
C SER A 104 18.35 1.33 28.89
N GLY A 105 17.66 0.21 29.03
CA GLY A 105 16.60 0.08 30.00
C GLY A 105 15.48 -0.89 29.62
N ILE A 106 15.44 -2.01 30.36
CA ILE A 106 14.27 -2.86 30.62
C ILE A 106 14.08 -4.07 29.67
N ALA A 107 14.08 -5.25 30.25
CA ALA A 107 13.94 -6.58 29.65
C ALA A 107 12.67 -6.83 28.78
N GLY A 108 11.69 -5.91 28.78
CA GLY A 108 10.50 -5.96 27.91
C GLY A 108 10.68 -5.31 26.55
N ALA A 109 11.56 -4.30 26.42
CA ALA A 109 11.87 -3.62 25.19
C ALA A 109 12.66 -4.49 24.20
N GLY A 110 13.50 -5.39 24.71
CA GLY A 110 14.33 -6.28 23.90
C GLY A 110 13.54 -7.29 23.08
N LYS A 111 12.44 -7.85 23.60
CA LYS A 111 11.60 -8.81 22.88
C LYS A 111 10.85 -8.16 21.73
N LYS A 112 10.28 -6.96 21.96
CA LYS A 112 9.55 -6.17 20.94
C LYS A 112 10.50 -5.67 19.84
N ALA A 113 11.71 -5.22 20.21
CA ALA A 113 12.75 -4.85 19.25
C ALA A 113 13.22 -6.03 18.42
N ALA A 114 13.36 -7.22 19.02
CA ALA A 114 13.72 -8.45 18.32
C ALA A 114 12.62 -8.92 17.35
N GLU A 115 11.36 -8.88 17.75
CA GLU A 115 10.20 -9.20 16.88
C GLU A 115 10.13 -8.23 15.70
N ARG A 116 10.38 -6.94 15.94
CA ARG A 116 10.45 -5.88 14.91
C ARG A 116 11.61 -6.10 13.95
N LEU A 117 12.82 -6.40 14.46
CA LEU A 117 13.98 -6.74 13.66
C LEU A 117 13.77 -8.03 12.85
N HIS A 118 13.10 -9.02 13.43
CA HIS A 118 12.80 -10.28 12.74
C HIS A 118 11.83 -10.05 11.58
N MET A 119 10.81 -9.20 11.78
CA MET A 119 9.87 -8.81 10.73
C MET A 119 10.58 -8.05 9.60
N LEU A 120 11.40 -7.05 9.94
CA LEU A 120 12.17 -6.27 8.97
C LEU A 120 13.19 -7.13 8.22
N ASN A 121 13.86 -8.06 8.90
CA ASN A 121 14.79 -8.99 8.27
C ASN A 121 14.10 -10.01 7.38
N GLY A 122 12.92 -10.51 7.74
CA GLY A 122 12.13 -11.42 6.91
C GLY A 122 11.68 -10.77 5.60
N VAL A 123 11.27 -9.51 5.66
CA VAL A 123 10.98 -8.70 4.47
C VAL A 123 12.27 -8.43 3.68
N ASN A 124 13.40 -8.18 4.34
CA ASN A 124 14.68 -7.96 3.68
C ASN A 124 15.27 -9.22 3.04
N GLN A 125 15.13 -10.42 3.62
CA GLN A 125 15.61 -11.68 3.03
C GLN A 125 14.88 -12.06 1.75
N ALA A 126 13.58 -11.76 1.64
CA ALA A 126 12.83 -11.93 0.40
C ALA A 126 13.36 -11.06 -0.77
N LEU A 127 14.31 -10.18 -0.48
CA LEU A 127 14.94 -9.27 -1.44
C LEU A 127 16.09 -9.84 -2.24
N ALA A 128 16.67 -10.91 -1.82
CA ALA A 128 17.73 -11.61 -2.54
C ALA A 128 17.18 -12.37 -3.76
N SER A 129 15.86 -12.57 -3.82
CA SER A 129 15.17 -13.22 -4.94
C SER A 129 14.47 -12.18 -5.81
N SER A 130 14.53 -12.37 -7.13
CA SER A 130 13.76 -11.61 -8.11
C SER A 130 12.30 -12.03 -8.02
N ILE A 131 11.53 -11.40 -7.13
CA ILE A 131 10.10 -11.67 -6.94
C ILE A 131 9.26 -10.66 -7.75
N SER A 132 8.12 -11.10 -8.25
CA SER A 132 7.14 -10.24 -8.91
C SER A 132 6.49 -9.27 -7.91
N LEU A 133 5.82 -8.23 -8.43
CA LEU A 133 5.06 -7.31 -7.58
C LEU A 133 3.95 -8.06 -6.82
N GLU A 134 3.28 -9.00 -7.47
CA GLU A 134 2.21 -9.80 -6.87
C GLU A 134 2.70 -10.66 -5.69
N GLU A 135 3.82 -11.38 -5.89
CA GLU A 135 4.44 -12.18 -4.83
C GLU A 135 4.90 -11.30 -3.65
N LEU A 136 5.42 -10.10 -3.93
CA LEU A 136 5.79 -9.15 -2.89
C LEU A 136 4.58 -8.69 -2.08
N LEU A 137 3.47 -8.35 -2.74
CA LEU A 137 2.25 -7.89 -2.06
C LEU A 137 1.66 -9.00 -1.18
N GLU A 138 1.65 -10.25 -1.66
CA GLU A 138 1.21 -11.39 -0.87
C GLU A 138 2.09 -11.61 0.36
N LEU A 139 3.42 -11.50 0.21
CA LEU A 139 4.35 -11.60 1.33
C LEU A 139 4.11 -10.50 2.39
N ILE A 140 3.82 -9.26 1.96
CA ILE A 140 3.50 -8.16 2.89
C ILE A 140 2.21 -8.49 3.66
N LEU A 141 1.19 -9.01 2.98
CA LEU A 141 -0.05 -9.45 3.63
C LEU A 141 0.18 -10.60 4.60
N ASP A 142 1.03 -11.58 4.27
CA ASP A 142 1.43 -12.66 5.17
C ASP A 142 2.02 -12.12 6.47
N ARG A 143 2.95 -11.16 6.36
CA ARG A 143 3.56 -10.53 7.54
C ARG A 143 2.55 -9.72 8.36
N ALA A 144 1.63 -9.00 7.70
CA ALA A 144 0.57 -8.31 8.42
C ALA A 144 -0.33 -9.29 9.20
N PHE A 145 -0.68 -10.43 8.62
CA PHE A 145 -1.48 -11.47 9.29
C PHE A 145 -0.73 -12.16 10.43
N GLU A 146 0.55 -12.46 10.25
CA GLU A 146 1.38 -13.09 11.27
C GLU A 146 1.50 -12.23 12.54
N HIS A 147 1.76 -10.94 12.37
CA HIS A 147 2.06 -10.05 13.48
C HIS A 147 0.84 -9.33 14.05
N LEU A 148 -0.07 -8.86 13.18
CA LEU A 148 -1.23 -8.08 13.60
C LEU A 148 -2.49 -8.93 13.76
N ARG A 149 -2.51 -10.14 13.18
CA ARG A 149 -3.65 -11.09 13.23
C ARG A 149 -5.00 -10.43 12.91
N PRO A 150 -5.12 -9.71 11.80
CA PRO A 150 -6.37 -9.08 11.42
C PRO A 150 -7.35 -10.14 10.88
N GLN A 151 -8.61 -9.75 10.67
CA GLN A 151 -9.57 -10.53 9.89
C GLN A 151 -9.50 -10.20 8.40
N GLU A 152 -9.02 -9.02 8.08
CA GLU A 152 -8.84 -8.55 6.70
C GLU A 152 -7.61 -7.66 6.62
N ALA A 153 -6.85 -7.80 5.55
CA ALA A 153 -5.80 -6.88 5.16
C ALA A 153 -5.90 -6.62 3.65
N ALA A 154 -5.70 -5.37 3.25
CA ALA A 154 -5.71 -4.97 1.85
C ALA A 154 -4.62 -3.92 1.58
N ILE A 155 -4.01 -4.03 0.41
CA ILE A 155 -3.04 -3.06 -0.09
C ILE A 155 -3.66 -2.38 -1.31
N PHE A 156 -3.71 -1.06 -1.26
CA PHE A 156 -4.13 -0.21 -2.36
C PHE A 156 -2.92 0.51 -2.91
N LEU A 157 -2.76 0.48 -4.22
CA LEU A 157 -1.70 1.20 -4.92
C LEU A 157 -2.30 2.27 -5.82
N ARG A 158 -1.67 3.43 -5.82
CA ARG A 158 -2.02 4.52 -6.74
C ARG A 158 -1.43 4.25 -8.11
N ASP A 159 -2.29 4.26 -9.11
CA ASP A 159 -1.89 4.13 -10.50
C ASP A 159 -1.39 5.47 -11.08
N PRO A 160 -0.81 5.49 -12.29
CA PRO A 160 -0.36 6.73 -12.94
C PRO A 160 -1.49 7.72 -13.24
N SER A 161 -2.75 7.29 -13.27
CA SER A 161 -3.93 8.15 -13.46
C SER A 161 -4.39 8.82 -12.16
N GLY A 162 -3.78 8.45 -11.00
CA GLY A 162 -4.16 8.93 -9.68
C GLY A 162 -5.29 8.14 -9.03
N THR A 163 -5.68 7.00 -9.61
CA THR A 163 -6.72 6.12 -9.07
C THR A 163 -6.11 5.14 -8.09
N ASP A 164 -6.76 4.96 -6.93
CA ASP A 164 -6.32 4.00 -5.92
C ASP A 164 -6.99 2.64 -6.18
N VAL A 165 -6.19 1.65 -6.59
CA VAL A 165 -6.62 0.30 -6.98
C VAL A 165 -6.24 -0.69 -5.89
N CYS A 166 -7.17 -1.59 -5.52
CA CYS A 166 -6.87 -2.71 -4.62
C CYS A 166 -5.95 -3.69 -5.34
N ALA A 167 -4.67 -3.66 -4.99
CA ALA A 167 -3.63 -4.46 -5.63
C ALA A 167 -3.49 -5.86 -5.03
N ALA A 168 -3.76 -6.01 -3.73
CA ALA A 168 -3.79 -7.29 -3.05
C ALA A 168 -4.73 -7.24 -1.84
N ARG A 169 -5.34 -8.39 -1.52
CA ARG A 169 -6.27 -8.51 -0.40
C ARG A 169 -6.25 -9.92 0.15
N ARG A 170 -6.32 -10.01 1.48
CA ARG A 170 -6.46 -11.27 2.20
C ARG A 170 -7.50 -11.15 3.30
N THR A 171 -8.30 -12.19 3.47
CA THR A 171 -9.32 -12.29 4.51
C THR A 171 -9.20 -13.62 5.23
N THR A 172 -9.70 -13.68 6.47
CA THR A 172 -9.89 -14.98 7.16
C THR A 172 -10.91 -15.83 6.41
N PRO A 173 -10.80 -17.17 6.46
CA PRO A 173 -11.75 -18.08 5.80
C PRO A 173 -13.21 -17.78 6.17
N GLY A 174 -14.10 -17.81 5.19
CA GLY A 174 -15.54 -17.57 5.36
C GLY A 174 -15.96 -16.11 5.40
N ARG A 175 -15.05 -15.17 5.18
CA ARG A 175 -15.36 -13.74 5.10
C ARG A 175 -15.48 -13.28 3.65
N GLU A 176 -16.71 -13.07 3.20
CA GLU A 176 -17.04 -12.49 1.90
C GLU A 176 -17.60 -11.06 2.09
N ALA A 177 -16.75 -10.07 2.07
CA ALA A 177 -17.15 -8.67 2.18
C ALA A 177 -16.30 -7.82 1.23
N PRO A 178 -16.79 -6.70 0.68
CA PRO A 178 -15.99 -5.83 -0.16
C PRO A 178 -14.82 -5.23 0.65
N PRO A 179 -13.69 -4.90 0.03
CA PRO A 179 -12.58 -4.24 0.71
C PRO A 179 -13.00 -2.88 1.23
N VAL A 180 -12.41 -2.47 2.35
CA VAL A 180 -12.62 -1.12 2.89
C VAL A 180 -12.09 -0.10 1.90
N HIS A 181 -13.00 0.71 1.35
CA HIS A 181 -12.66 1.82 0.46
C HIS A 181 -13.39 3.07 0.92
N SER A 182 -12.71 3.95 1.65
CA SER A 182 -13.23 5.22 2.14
C SER A 182 -12.43 6.38 1.58
N LYS A 183 -13.06 7.25 0.77
CA LYS A 183 -12.39 8.41 0.16
C LYS A 183 -11.74 9.32 1.19
N SER A 184 -12.40 9.57 2.33
CA SER A 184 -11.85 10.38 3.41
C SER A 184 -10.63 9.75 4.05
N LEU A 185 -10.67 8.44 4.32
CA LEU A 185 -9.51 7.71 4.83
C LEU A 185 -8.33 7.75 3.85
N PHE A 186 -8.59 7.53 2.57
CA PHE A 186 -7.55 7.54 1.53
C PHE A 186 -6.91 8.92 1.42
N HIS A 187 -7.70 10.00 1.45
CA HIS A 187 -7.19 11.36 1.45
C HIS A 187 -6.28 11.63 2.66
N GLU A 188 -6.72 11.30 3.87
CA GLU A 188 -5.91 11.54 5.08
C GLU A 188 -4.62 10.70 5.06
N VAL A 189 -4.71 9.44 4.63
CA VAL A 189 -3.58 8.52 4.69
C VAL A 189 -2.60 8.75 3.54
N ILE A 190 -3.07 8.81 2.29
CA ILE A 190 -2.17 8.90 1.13
C ILE A 190 -1.73 10.34 0.90
N ASP A 191 -2.68 11.30 0.84
CA ASP A 191 -2.36 12.65 0.42
C ASP A 191 -1.71 13.47 1.54
N LYS A 192 -2.08 13.21 2.81
CA LYS A 192 -1.47 13.89 3.97
C LYS A 192 -0.37 13.07 4.67
N GLY A 193 -0.16 11.81 4.29
CA GLY A 193 0.85 10.94 4.89
C GLY A 193 0.57 10.56 6.34
N MET A 194 -0.71 10.54 6.75
CA MET A 194 -1.11 10.22 8.11
C MET A 194 -1.38 8.73 8.27
N ALA A 195 -0.93 8.15 9.37
CA ALA A 195 -1.37 6.82 9.79
C ALA A 195 -2.65 6.95 10.64
N ALA A 196 -3.61 6.06 10.44
CA ALA A 196 -4.90 6.08 11.10
C ALA A 196 -5.10 4.85 12.01
N HIS A 197 -5.54 5.10 13.23
CA HIS A 197 -6.03 4.08 14.16
C HIS A 197 -7.51 4.34 14.45
N VAL A 198 -8.37 3.49 13.94
CA VAL A 198 -9.81 3.55 14.14
C VAL A 198 -10.22 2.48 15.14
N VAL A 199 -10.64 2.93 16.32
CA VAL A 199 -11.05 2.04 17.42
C VAL A 199 -12.45 1.49 17.15
N ASP A 200 -13.38 2.34 16.75
CA ASP A 200 -14.73 1.97 16.34
C ASP A 200 -15.24 2.87 15.21
N SER A 201 -15.32 2.30 14.01
CA SER A 201 -15.76 3.02 12.81
C SER A 201 -17.23 3.47 12.84
N ALA A 202 -18.08 2.84 13.65
CA ALA A 202 -19.49 3.24 13.75
C ALA A 202 -19.72 4.38 14.76
N ALA A 203 -18.78 4.62 15.65
CA ALA A 203 -18.84 5.74 16.59
C ALA A 203 -18.38 7.07 15.99
N ASP A 204 -17.74 7.05 14.79
CA ASP A 204 -17.23 8.25 14.12
C ASP A 204 -18.12 8.63 12.94
N SER A 205 -18.65 9.87 12.96
CA SER A 205 -19.55 10.38 11.91
C SER A 205 -18.93 10.39 10.51
N ARG A 206 -17.58 10.47 10.41
CA ARG A 206 -16.84 10.46 9.14
C ARG A 206 -16.90 9.08 8.45
N PHE A 207 -17.07 8.02 9.25
CA PHE A 207 -17.09 6.63 8.78
C PHE A 207 -18.45 5.96 8.92
N ALA A 208 -19.30 6.41 9.84
CA ALA A 208 -20.62 5.84 10.10
C ALA A 208 -21.52 5.80 8.85
N ALA A 209 -21.37 6.76 7.95
CA ALA A 209 -22.10 6.81 6.66
C ALA A 209 -21.37 6.11 5.51
N SER A 210 -20.16 5.58 5.71
CA SER A 210 -19.39 4.92 4.66
C SER A 210 -19.97 3.54 4.35
N ARG A 211 -20.63 3.43 3.18
CA ARG A 211 -21.25 2.18 2.73
C ARG A 211 -20.25 1.02 2.66
N SER A 212 -19.01 1.27 2.26
CA SER A 212 -17.98 0.24 2.19
C SER A 212 -17.59 -0.29 3.57
N LEU A 213 -17.49 0.57 4.59
CA LEU A 213 -17.20 0.19 5.96
C LEU A 213 -18.36 -0.59 6.59
N ILE A 214 -19.61 -0.14 6.36
CA ILE A 214 -20.79 -0.85 6.83
C ILE A 214 -20.87 -2.26 6.23
N LEU A 215 -20.67 -2.38 4.91
CA LEU A 215 -20.70 -3.66 4.20
C LEU A 215 -19.52 -4.57 4.56
N SER A 216 -18.34 -4.00 4.85
CA SER A 216 -17.18 -4.78 5.29
C SER A 216 -17.38 -5.39 6.68
N GLY A 217 -18.24 -4.80 7.52
CA GLY A 217 -18.45 -5.23 8.92
C GLY A 217 -17.22 -5.05 9.81
N LEU A 218 -16.21 -4.30 9.34
CA LEU A 218 -15.02 -3.95 10.13
C LEU A 218 -15.35 -2.78 11.04
N ARG A 219 -15.06 -2.93 12.32
CA ARG A 219 -15.30 -1.91 13.33
C ARG A 219 -14.01 -1.27 13.81
N SER A 220 -12.96 -2.06 14.00
CA SER A 220 -11.63 -1.58 14.35
C SER A 220 -10.67 -1.82 13.20
N PHE A 221 -9.91 -0.80 12.81
CA PHE A 221 -8.92 -0.93 11.76
C PHE A 221 -7.75 0.04 11.89
N LEU A 222 -6.63 -0.34 11.29
CA LEU A 222 -5.45 0.49 11.12
C LEU A 222 -5.24 0.75 9.64
N ALA A 223 -4.74 1.94 9.30
CA ALA A 223 -4.29 2.25 7.97
C ALA A 223 -2.94 2.98 8.03
N ALA A 224 -2.01 2.58 7.15
CA ALA A 224 -0.71 3.21 7.05
C ALA A 224 -0.36 3.52 5.59
N PRO A 225 0.21 4.70 5.30
CA PRO A 225 0.64 5.03 3.95
C PRO A 225 1.89 4.25 3.56
N LEU A 226 1.96 3.81 2.32
CA LEU A 226 3.16 3.25 1.71
C LEU A 226 4.04 4.40 1.24
N LEU A 227 4.79 5.01 2.17
CA LEU A 227 5.60 6.20 1.94
C LEU A 227 7.02 5.84 1.52
N ASP A 228 7.50 6.51 0.47
CA ASP A 228 8.91 6.55 0.11
C ASP A 228 9.43 8.01 0.11
N ALA A 229 10.65 8.23 -0.38
CA ALA A 229 11.26 9.56 -0.47
C ALA A 229 10.54 10.50 -1.47
N GLN A 230 9.74 9.96 -2.40
CA GLN A 230 9.04 10.70 -3.45
C GLN A 230 7.55 10.93 -3.11
N GLY A 231 7.03 10.27 -2.08
CA GLY A 231 5.63 10.40 -1.65
C GLY A 231 4.95 9.06 -1.37
N ALA A 232 3.63 9.06 -1.29
CA ALA A 232 2.86 7.86 -1.03
C ALA A 232 2.56 7.09 -2.32
N LEU A 233 2.95 5.83 -2.36
CA LEU A 233 2.63 4.88 -3.44
C LEU A 233 1.22 4.32 -3.32
N GLY A 234 0.62 4.46 -2.14
CA GLY A 234 -0.67 3.88 -1.78
C GLY A 234 -0.80 3.73 -0.27
N LEU A 235 -1.60 2.77 0.17
CA LEU A 235 -1.78 2.48 1.60
C LEU A 235 -2.00 0.99 1.86
N ILE A 236 -1.74 0.56 3.10
CA ILE A 236 -2.15 -0.73 3.63
C ILE A 236 -3.20 -0.50 4.72
N VAL A 237 -4.28 -1.29 4.68
CA VAL A 237 -5.34 -1.32 5.69
C VAL A 237 -5.41 -2.71 6.29
N VAL A 238 -5.52 -2.79 7.62
CA VAL A 238 -5.80 -4.04 8.34
C VAL A 238 -6.98 -3.81 9.27
N GLY A 239 -7.89 -4.77 9.37
CA GLY A 239 -9.12 -4.57 10.14
C GLY A 239 -9.66 -5.84 10.77
N ALA A 240 -10.52 -5.63 11.78
CA ALA A 240 -11.26 -6.68 12.47
C ALA A 240 -12.70 -6.22 12.83
N ALA A 241 -13.61 -7.18 12.94
CA ALA A 241 -14.96 -6.93 13.47
C ALA A 241 -14.92 -6.68 14.98
N LEU A 242 -15.97 -6.04 15.48
CA LEU A 242 -16.13 -5.77 16.91
C LEU A 242 -16.10 -7.08 17.73
N GLY A 243 -15.39 -7.06 18.85
CA GLY A 243 -15.30 -8.20 19.76
C GLY A 243 -14.32 -9.30 19.32
N VAL A 244 -13.75 -9.22 18.11
CA VAL A 244 -12.74 -10.19 17.65
C VAL A 244 -11.35 -9.70 18.00
N ARG A 245 -11.02 -8.47 17.65
CA ARG A 245 -9.76 -7.80 17.99
C ARG A 245 -9.95 -6.29 18.04
N SER A 246 -9.36 -5.66 19.05
CA SER A 246 -9.12 -4.22 19.11
C SER A 246 -7.64 -3.97 18.92
N PHE A 247 -7.28 -3.11 17.98
CA PHE A 247 -5.89 -2.73 17.74
C PHE A 247 -5.45 -1.68 18.76
N LYS A 248 -4.14 -1.67 19.05
CA LYS A 248 -3.49 -0.73 19.97
C LYS A 248 -2.57 0.22 19.19
N SER A 249 -2.12 1.29 19.86
CA SER A 249 -1.13 2.22 19.26
C SER A 249 0.16 1.52 18.83
N GLU A 250 0.60 0.48 19.56
CA GLU A 250 1.76 -0.34 19.21
C GLU A 250 1.55 -1.09 17.87
N ASP A 251 0.33 -1.58 17.62
CA ASP A 251 -0.02 -2.24 16.36
C ASP A 251 0.06 -1.25 15.18
N LEU A 252 -0.31 0.03 15.40
CA LEU A 252 -0.17 1.08 14.39
C LEU A 252 1.31 1.35 14.07
N GLU A 253 2.16 1.46 15.07
CA GLU A 253 3.62 1.66 14.87
C GLU A 253 4.23 0.48 14.10
N LEU A 254 3.80 -0.73 14.39
CA LEU A 254 4.22 -1.93 13.68
C LEU A 254 3.77 -1.90 12.21
N LEU A 255 2.50 -1.54 11.96
CA LEU A 255 1.96 -1.41 10.60
C LEU A 255 2.69 -0.33 9.80
N VAL A 256 2.97 0.83 10.41
CA VAL A 256 3.73 1.92 9.76
C VAL A 256 5.13 1.48 9.40
N SER A 257 5.80 0.74 10.30
CA SER A 257 7.13 0.17 10.02
C SER A 257 7.10 -0.83 8.86
N LEU A 258 6.10 -1.73 8.83
CA LEU A 258 5.89 -2.66 7.73
C LEU A 258 5.60 -1.92 6.41
N ALA A 259 4.73 -0.91 6.46
CA ALA A 259 4.34 -0.10 5.30
C ALA A 259 5.54 0.65 4.69
N SER A 260 6.44 1.18 5.52
CA SER A 260 7.65 1.88 5.06
C SER A 260 8.60 0.94 4.30
N VAL A 261 8.87 -0.25 4.85
CA VAL A 261 9.70 -1.25 4.17
C VAL A 261 9.02 -1.73 2.90
N ALA A 262 7.71 -1.99 2.95
CA ALA A 262 6.91 -2.37 1.79
C ALA A 262 6.98 -1.32 0.67
N ALA A 263 6.85 -0.03 1.01
CA ALA A 263 6.93 1.07 0.04
C ALA A 263 8.26 1.09 -0.72
N LEU A 264 9.38 0.99 0.02
CA LEU A 264 10.70 0.95 -0.58
C LEU A 264 10.83 -0.23 -1.57
N ARG A 265 10.24 -1.38 -1.23
CA ARG A 265 10.31 -2.59 -2.04
C ARG A 265 9.44 -2.52 -3.28
N ILE A 266 8.21 -2.08 -3.13
CA ILE A 266 7.29 -1.85 -4.25
C ILE A 266 7.93 -0.90 -5.26
N ARG A 267 8.57 0.17 -4.76
CA ARG A 267 9.30 1.11 -5.62
C ARG A 267 10.44 0.44 -6.37
N ASN A 268 11.27 -0.35 -5.69
CA ASN A 268 12.38 -1.05 -6.32
C ASN A 268 11.91 -2.03 -7.38
N VAL A 269 10.89 -2.84 -7.12
CA VAL A 269 10.32 -3.77 -8.12
C VAL A 269 9.80 -3.01 -9.34
N ARG A 270 9.07 -1.90 -9.13
CA ARG A 270 8.59 -1.05 -10.24
C ARG A 270 9.72 -0.46 -11.05
N LEU A 271 10.75 0.11 -10.41
CA LEU A 271 11.92 0.68 -11.09
C LEU A 271 12.68 -0.37 -11.90
N VAL A 272 12.85 -1.57 -11.39
CA VAL A 272 13.49 -2.68 -12.12
C VAL A 272 12.66 -3.08 -13.32
N ALA A 273 11.33 -3.21 -13.18
CA ALA A 273 10.43 -3.53 -14.29
C ALA A 273 10.46 -2.45 -15.39
N GLU A 274 10.42 -1.18 -15.01
CA GLU A 274 10.53 -0.04 -15.95
C GLU A 274 11.89 -0.02 -16.67
N ALA A 275 12.98 -0.29 -15.95
CA ALA A 275 14.31 -0.37 -16.53
C ALA A 275 14.45 -1.53 -17.54
N MET A 276 13.89 -2.70 -17.22
CA MET A 276 13.88 -3.86 -18.11
C MET A 276 13.08 -3.59 -19.39
N GLU A 277 11.89 -2.99 -19.26
CA GLU A 277 11.06 -2.66 -20.43
C GLU A 277 11.73 -1.61 -21.31
N ARG A 278 12.35 -0.59 -20.71
CA ARG A 278 13.12 0.39 -21.46
C ARG A 278 14.29 -0.26 -22.19
N GLN A 279 15.03 -1.14 -21.54
CA GLN A 279 16.15 -1.87 -22.15
C GLN A 279 15.68 -2.74 -23.31
N ARG A 280 14.53 -3.42 -23.17
CA ARG A 280 13.91 -4.21 -24.23
C ARG A 280 13.58 -3.35 -25.45
N LEU A 281 12.90 -2.21 -25.24
CA LEU A 281 12.58 -1.28 -26.33
C LEU A 281 13.83 -0.74 -27.01
N GLU A 282 14.88 -0.41 -26.26
CA GLU A 282 16.17 0.02 -26.81
C GLU A 282 16.85 -1.08 -27.66
N GLN A 283 16.72 -2.35 -27.27
CA GLN A 283 17.22 -3.49 -28.07
C GLN A 283 16.41 -3.68 -29.34
N GLU A 284 15.08 -3.59 -29.28
CA GLU A 284 14.22 -3.68 -30.48
C GLU A 284 14.54 -2.59 -31.51
N VAL A 285 14.71 -1.34 -31.03
CA VAL A 285 15.14 -0.23 -31.92
C VAL A 285 16.50 -0.47 -32.50
N ARG A 286 17.45 -0.99 -31.74
CA ARG A 286 18.81 -1.31 -32.22
C ARG A 286 18.80 -2.37 -33.31
N LEU A 287 18.01 -3.43 -33.12
CA LEU A 287 17.82 -4.49 -34.11
C LEU A 287 17.18 -3.95 -35.38
N ALA A 288 16.14 -3.13 -35.29
CA ALA A 288 15.48 -2.50 -36.42
C ALA A 288 16.48 -1.65 -37.22
N ARG A 289 17.36 -0.91 -36.53
CA ARG A 289 18.45 -0.15 -37.17
C ARG A 289 19.45 -1.05 -37.94
N GLN A 290 19.88 -2.17 -37.34
CA GLN A 290 20.77 -3.10 -37.98
C GLN A 290 20.18 -3.66 -39.29
N ILE A 291 18.89 -4.04 -39.27
CA ILE A 291 18.17 -4.51 -40.44
C ILE A 291 18.13 -3.40 -41.50
N GLN A 292 17.78 -2.18 -41.11
CA GLN A 292 17.69 -1.05 -42.05
C GLN A 292 19.03 -0.73 -42.72
N VAL A 293 20.10 -0.68 -41.93
CA VAL A 293 21.45 -0.42 -42.48
C VAL A 293 21.87 -1.52 -43.47
N ALA A 294 21.49 -2.77 -43.21
CA ALA A 294 21.77 -3.90 -44.08
C ALA A 294 21.01 -3.84 -45.43
N LEU A 295 19.91 -3.10 -45.49
CA LEU A 295 19.13 -2.88 -46.73
C LEU A 295 19.69 -1.73 -47.59
N LEU A 296 20.51 -0.85 -47.04
CA LEU A 296 21.16 0.21 -47.81
C LEU A 296 22.31 -0.35 -48.64
N PRO A 297 22.59 0.23 -49.80
CA PRO A 297 23.68 -0.25 -50.63
C PRO A 297 25.03 -0.15 -49.93
N ALA A 298 25.67 -1.30 -49.72
CA ALA A 298 26.99 -1.38 -49.08
C ALA A 298 28.07 -0.67 -49.90
N THR A 299 27.92 -0.68 -51.21
CA THR A 299 28.80 0.01 -52.17
C THR A 299 27.95 0.65 -53.25
N LEU A 300 28.32 1.84 -53.65
CA LEU A 300 27.69 2.51 -54.79
C LEU A 300 28.35 2.07 -56.09
N PRO A 301 27.60 1.98 -57.20
CA PRO A 301 28.15 1.63 -58.47
C PRO A 301 29.15 2.72 -58.97
N GLN A 302 30.18 2.30 -59.66
CA GLN A 302 31.13 3.23 -60.29
C GLN A 302 30.63 3.59 -61.66
N LEU A 303 30.56 4.88 -61.94
CA LEU A 303 30.23 5.43 -63.23
C LEU A 303 31.45 6.16 -63.79
N PRO A 304 31.86 5.91 -65.02
CA PRO A 304 33.02 6.61 -65.65
C PRO A 304 32.83 8.12 -65.61
N GLY A 305 33.81 8.84 -65.05
CA GLY A 305 33.76 10.28 -64.89
C GLY A 305 32.95 10.85 -63.75
N TRP A 306 32.39 9.99 -62.85
CA TRP A 306 31.58 10.40 -61.71
C TRP A 306 32.11 9.79 -60.42
N GLU A 307 32.08 10.57 -59.32
CA GLU A 307 32.31 10.12 -57.95
C GLU A 307 31.00 10.22 -57.19
N LEU A 308 30.57 9.10 -56.68
CA LEU A 308 29.24 8.99 -55.99
C LEU A 308 29.43 8.68 -54.52
N HIS A 309 28.80 9.47 -53.68
CA HIS A 309 28.73 9.25 -52.23
C HIS A 309 27.27 9.23 -51.78
N GLY A 310 26.95 8.34 -50.88
CA GLY A 310 25.61 8.23 -50.28
C GLY A 310 25.70 7.78 -48.82
N GLY A 311 24.83 8.32 -47.99
CA GLY A 311 24.73 7.93 -46.58
C GLY A 311 23.44 8.44 -45.97
N THR A 312 23.04 7.83 -44.86
CA THR A 312 21.93 8.27 -44.05
C THR A 312 22.37 8.43 -42.60
N LEU A 313 21.86 9.47 -41.92
CA LEU A 313 22.16 9.75 -40.52
C LEU A 313 20.84 9.76 -39.73
N PRO A 314 20.44 8.62 -39.11
CA PRO A 314 19.20 8.54 -38.38
C PRO A 314 19.16 9.48 -37.17
N SER A 315 18.10 10.26 -37.02
CA SER A 315 17.93 11.18 -35.88
C SER A 315 17.48 10.49 -34.58
N ARG A 316 16.78 9.35 -34.64
CA ARG A 316 16.22 8.62 -33.49
C ARG A 316 16.33 7.09 -33.61
N GLY A 317 17.51 6.60 -33.94
CA GLY A 317 17.80 5.16 -34.01
C GLY A 317 17.47 4.50 -35.33
N VAL A 318 16.33 4.77 -35.97
CA VAL A 318 15.91 4.34 -37.32
C VAL A 318 15.50 5.55 -38.13
N SER A 319 15.59 5.47 -39.48
CA SER A 319 15.31 6.56 -40.41
C SER A 319 14.16 6.21 -41.34
N GLY A 320 13.41 7.21 -41.78
CA GLY A 320 12.49 7.12 -42.94
C GLY A 320 13.20 7.27 -44.28
N ASP A 321 14.47 7.69 -44.25
CA ASP A 321 15.22 7.99 -45.47
C ASP A 321 15.72 6.70 -46.14
N PHE A 322 15.61 6.69 -47.46
CA PHE A 322 16.07 5.60 -48.29
C PHE A 322 16.74 6.19 -49.53
N TYR A 323 17.87 5.58 -49.96
CA TYR A 323 18.47 5.87 -51.22
C TYR A 323 18.96 4.58 -51.90
N LYS A 324 18.91 4.56 -53.25
CA LYS A 324 19.37 3.45 -54.04
C LYS A 324 19.87 3.96 -55.39
N LEU A 325 20.95 3.37 -55.91
CA LEU A 325 21.43 3.58 -57.24
C LEU A 325 21.42 2.27 -58.04
N LEU A 326 20.83 2.29 -59.19
CA LEU A 326 20.75 1.14 -60.10
C LEU A 326 21.42 1.51 -61.43
N LEU A 327 22.42 0.75 -61.84
CA LEU A 327 22.95 0.87 -63.17
C LEU A 327 21.94 0.36 -64.18
N ARG A 328 21.79 1.08 -65.30
CA ARG A 328 21.06 0.58 -66.49
C ARG A 328 21.89 -0.39 -67.27
N GLY A 329 21.24 -1.19 -68.13
CA GLY A 329 21.91 -2.24 -68.91
C GLY A 329 22.95 -1.73 -69.88
N ASP A 330 23.04 -0.43 -70.20
CA ASP A 330 24.04 0.22 -71.04
C ASP A 330 25.35 0.50 -70.27
N GLY A 331 25.36 0.33 -68.92
CA GLY A 331 26.55 0.62 -68.10
C GLY A 331 27.00 2.08 -68.07
N ALA A 332 26.33 2.96 -68.82
CA ALA A 332 26.66 4.38 -68.99
C ALA A 332 25.69 5.32 -68.25
N SER A 333 24.56 4.80 -67.84
CA SER A 333 23.49 5.55 -67.11
C SER A 333 23.08 4.84 -65.81
N CYS A 334 22.63 5.61 -64.85
CA CYS A 334 22.09 5.07 -63.58
C CYS A 334 20.76 5.72 -63.20
N ALA A 335 19.93 4.98 -62.50
CA ALA A 335 18.73 5.52 -61.84
C ALA A 335 19.05 5.78 -60.37
N LEU A 336 18.78 6.99 -59.90
CA LEU A 336 18.90 7.38 -58.48
C LEU A 336 17.53 7.45 -57.88
N PHE A 337 17.33 6.73 -56.80
CA PHE A 337 16.16 6.81 -55.97
C PHE A 337 16.54 7.46 -54.64
N VAL A 338 15.80 8.47 -54.24
CA VAL A 338 15.86 9.08 -52.90
C VAL A 338 14.43 9.21 -52.42
N ALA A 339 14.13 8.68 -51.22
CA ALA A 339 12.83 8.75 -50.63
C ALA A 339 12.96 9.11 -49.16
N ASP A 340 12.01 9.90 -48.68
CA ASP A 340 11.80 10.20 -47.26
C ASP A 340 10.37 9.82 -46.88
N VAL A 341 10.24 8.82 -46.02
CA VAL A 341 8.92 8.35 -45.53
C VAL A 341 8.49 9.25 -44.39
N SER A 342 7.39 9.97 -44.61
CA SER A 342 6.80 10.82 -43.56
C SER A 342 6.43 10.01 -42.31
N GLY A 343 6.97 10.41 -41.17
CA GLY A 343 6.83 9.71 -39.89
C GLY A 343 8.18 9.43 -39.23
N LYS A 344 8.18 8.90 -38.03
CA LYS A 344 9.41 8.58 -37.27
C LYS A 344 9.26 7.20 -36.64
N GLY A 345 10.40 6.51 -36.47
CA GLY A 345 10.46 5.24 -35.78
C GLY A 345 10.25 4.01 -36.67
N ILE A 346 9.86 2.89 -36.04
CA ILE A 346 9.81 1.56 -36.67
C ILE A 346 8.86 1.49 -37.87
N ALA A 347 7.70 2.18 -37.80
CA ALA A 347 6.71 2.17 -38.89
C ALA A 347 7.29 2.76 -40.21
N ALA A 348 8.00 3.89 -40.13
CA ALA A 348 8.63 4.49 -41.27
C ALA A 348 9.74 3.58 -41.85
N SER A 349 10.53 2.93 -40.99
CA SER A 349 11.61 2.02 -41.43
C SER A 349 11.10 0.75 -42.13
N LEU A 350 9.91 0.25 -41.74
CA LEU A 350 9.23 -0.87 -42.42
C LEU A 350 8.78 -0.48 -43.83
N LEU A 351 8.25 0.73 -44.02
CA LEU A 351 7.93 1.23 -45.36
C LEU A 351 9.15 1.41 -46.23
N THR A 352 10.26 1.90 -45.64
CA THR A 352 11.56 1.99 -46.35
C THR A 352 12.04 0.61 -46.80
N ALA A 353 11.94 -0.42 -45.95
CA ALA A 353 12.29 -1.80 -46.34
C ALA A 353 11.37 -2.34 -47.48
N SER A 354 10.11 -1.98 -47.47
CA SER A 354 9.16 -2.34 -48.54
C SER A 354 9.51 -1.63 -49.85
N LEU A 355 9.89 -0.36 -49.81
CA LEU A 355 10.38 0.40 -50.99
C LEU A 355 11.67 -0.20 -51.57
N GLU A 356 12.58 -0.64 -50.68
CA GLU A 356 13.81 -1.32 -51.10
C GLU A 356 13.51 -2.61 -51.88
N ALA A 357 12.65 -3.47 -51.33
CA ALA A 357 12.23 -4.71 -51.94
C ALA A 357 11.54 -4.48 -53.31
N LEU A 358 10.65 -3.50 -53.41
CA LEU A 358 9.97 -3.15 -54.65
C LEU A 358 10.93 -2.59 -55.70
N SER A 359 11.93 -1.81 -55.29
CA SER A 359 12.94 -1.24 -56.18
C SER A 359 13.98 -2.25 -56.69
N ALA A 360 14.00 -3.47 -56.12
CA ALA A 360 14.82 -4.58 -56.58
C ALA A 360 14.19 -5.35 -57.77
N LEU A 361 12.89 -5.12 -58.04
CA LEU A 361 12.25 -5.69 -59.23
C LEU A 361 12.89 -5.09 -60.48
N PRO A 362 13.21 -5.92 -61.52
CA PRO A 362 13.77 -5.40 -62.77
C PRO A 362 12.75 -4.43 -63.37
N LEU A 363 13.24 -3.21 -63.70
CA LEU A 363 12.49 -2.27 -64.51
C LEU A 363 12.42 -2.84 -65.93
N GLU A 364 11.56 -3.84 -66.15
CA GLU A 364 11.27 -4.33 -67.52
C GLU A 364 10.48 -3.26 -68.24
N GLY A 365 11.10 -2.74 -69.27
CA GLY A 365 10.40 -1.98 -70.30
C GLY A 365 10.85 -0.54 -70.49
N SER A 366 11.91 -0.33 -71.22
CA SER A 366 11.98 0.58 -72.35
C SER A 366 13.38 0.65 -72.89
#